data_582d94596ecb89c27080ee3d4eede253
#
_entry.id   582d94596ecb89c27080ee3d4eede253
#
_cell.length_a   1.000
_cell.length_b   1.000
_cell.length_c   1.000
_cell.angle_alpha   90.00
_cell.angle_beta   90.00
_cell.angle_gamma   90.00
#
_symmetry.space_group_name_H-M   'P 1'
#
loop_
_entity.id
_entity.type
_entity.pdbx_description
1 polymer ?
#
loop_
_entity_poly.entity_id
_entity_poly.type
_entity_poly.pdbx_seq_one_letter_code
_entity_poly.pdbx_strand_id
1 'polypeptide(L)'
;EENKGIQAQQEEKKELLTKITAFLGEFDIETYNDKKELIKNKGKDLELIQIEIDQQELKEKMSKKKVSLLDEVPCGSEFSHCKFIKDAYSAKKDVEALVLALEALETRKEQTKGEITELDPEKVDEYIENFNQVLEKQNKTKSDITKLELKKVQNDGKIKTLEEKIDQIKAD
;
A
#
# COMPACT_ATOMS: atom_id res chain seq x y z
N GLU A 1 -27.58 -40.09 15.99
CA GLU A 1 -26.72 -40.22 14.81
C GLU A 1 -26.28 -38.85 14.28
N GLU A 2 -27.15 -37.85 14.20
CA GLU A 2 -26.82 -36.50 13.68
C GLU A 2 -25.70 -35.81 14.48
N ASN A 3 -25.72 -35.89 15.82
CA ASN A 3 -24.64 -35.31 16.66
C ASN A 3 -23.29 -35.99 16.48
N LYS A 4 -23.25 -37.27 16.13
CA LYS A 4 -21.98 -37.95 15.79
C LYS A 4 -21.39 -37.40 14.48
N GLY A 5 -22.25 -37.14 13.49
CA GLY A 5 -21.83 -36.50 12.23
C GLY A 5 -21.33 -35.08 12.43
N ILE A 6 -21.99 -34.28 13.27
CA ILE A 6 -21.54 -32.91 13.62
C ILE A 6 -20.19 -32.95 14.33
N GLN A 7 -20.00 -33.88 15.26
CA GLN A 7 -18.75 -34.01 15.99
C GLN A 7 -17.59 -34.39 15.06
N ALA A 8 -17.78 -35.31 14.13
CA ALA A 8 -16.77 -35.66 13.13
C ALA A 8 -16.38 -34.47 12.26
N GLN A 9 -17.35 -33.68 11.80
CA GLN A 9 -17.09 -32.45 11.05
C GLN A 9 -16.35 -31.38 11.86
N GLN A 10 -16.67 -31.29 13.17
CA GLN A 10 -15.95 -30.37 14.07
C GLN A 10 -14.47 -30.75 14.20
N GLU A 11 -14.17 -32.04 14.42
CA GLU A 11 -12.79 -32.51 14.54
C GLU A 11 -11.99 -32.25 13.25
N GLU A 12 -12.57 -32.56 12.07
CA GLU A 12 -11.95 -32.28 10.78
C GLU A 12 -11.63 -30.78 10.60
N LYS A 13 -12.60 -29.91 10.94
CA LYS A 13 -12.39 -28.46 10.84
C LYS A 13 -11.41 -27.92 11.87
N LYS A 14 -11.31 -28.48 13.05
CA LYS A 14 -10.31 -28.13 14.06
C LYS A 14 -8.91 -28.53 13.60
N GLU A 15 -8.74 -29.71 13.01
CA GLU A 15 -7.45 -30.10 12.40
C GLU A 15 -7.06 -29.17 11.26
N LEU A 16 -8.01 -28.82 10.38
CA LEU A 16 -7.79 -27.86 9.30
C LEU A 16 -7.38 -26.49 9.85
N LEU A 17 -8.07 -26.01 10.89
CA LEU A 17 -7.75 -24.73 11.55
C LEU A 17 -6.33 -24.72 12.12
N THR A 18 -5.90 -25.83 12.73
CA THR A 18 -4.54 -25.98 13.25
C THR A 18 -3.50 -25.86 12.13
N LYS A 19 -3.72 -26.54 10.99
CA LYS A 19 -2.85 -26.49 9.82
C LYS A 19 -2.77 -25.08 9.23
N ILE A 20 -3.93 -24.41 9.07
CA ILE A 20 -3.99 -23.03 8.55
C ILE A 20 -3.26 -22.07 9.51
N THR A 21 -3.45 -22.22 10.81
CA THR A 21 -2.81 -21.36 11.82
C THR A 21 -1.29 -21.54 11.81
N ALA A 22 -0.80 -22.77 11.69
CA ALA A 22 0.64 -23.04 11.56
C ALA A 22 1.20 -22.41 10.27
N PHE A 23 0.50 -22.56 9.16
CA PHE A 23 0.92 -21.97 7.88
C PHE A 23 0.93 -20.44 7.90
N LEU A 24 -0.07 -19.80 8.56
CA LEU A 24 -0.05 -18.33 8.76
C LEU A 24 1.17 -17.87 9.56
N GLY A 25 1.62 -18.66 10.52
CA GLY A 25 2.81 -18.37 11.32
C GLY A 25 4.12 -18.39 10.51
N GLU A 26 4.13 -18.97 9.31
CA GLU A 26 5.29 -18.99 8.41
C GLU A 26 5.43 -17.68 7.58
N PHE A 27 4.38 -16.86 7.54
CA PHE A 27 4.43 -15.57 6.83
C PHE A 27 5.16 -14.51 7.63
N ASP A 28 6.11 -13.84 7.02
CA ASP A 28 6.75 -12.63 7.52
C ASP A 28 5.96 -11.38 7.08
N ILE A 29 4.72 -11.30 7.54
CA ILE A 29 3.78 -10.25 7.12
C ILE A 29 4.21 -8.86 7.57
N GLU A 30 4.90 -8.76 8.72
CA GLU A 30 5.37 -7.48 9.26
C GLU A 30 6.38 -6.84 8.31
N THR A 31 7.42 -7.57 7.91
CA THR A 31 8.41 -7.08 6.95
C THR A 31 7.78 -6.67 5.62
N TYR A 32 6.79 -7.41 5.13
CA TYR A 32 6.13 -7.06 3.87
C TYR A 32 5.20 -5.86 3.98
N ASN A 33 4.53 -5.67 5.11
CA ASN A 33 3.77 -4.45 5.38
C ASN A 33 4.69 -3.21 5.48
N ASP A 34 5.85 -3.34 6.13
CA ASP A 34 6.84 -2.26 6.21
C ASP A 34 7.37 -1.88 4.81
N LYS A 35 7.66 -2.89 3.97
CA LYS A 35 8.03 -2.64 2.57
C LYS A 35 6.93 -1.92 1.80
N LYS A 36 5.67 -2.33 1.97
CA LYS A 36 4.53 -1.68 1.32
C LYS A 36 4.39 -0.22 1.74
N GLU A 37 4.56 0.07 3.02
CA GLU A 37 4.52 1.44 3.52
C GLU A 37 5.69 2.27 2.97
N LEU A 38 6.89 1.70 2.92
CA LEU A 38 8.06 2.34 2.33
C LEU A 38 7.84 2.67 0.83
N ILE A 39 7.31 1.72 0.05
CA ILE A 39 6.95 1.94 -1.36
C ILE A 39 5.96 3.10 -1.49
N LYS A 40 4.92 3.12 -0.65
CA LYS A 40 3.92 4.20 -0.63
C LYS A 40 4.54 5.57 -0.32
N ASN A 41 5.44 5.63 0.65
CA ASN A 41 6.11 6.88 1.03
C ASN A 41 7.04 7.37 -0.07
N LYS A 42 7.82 6.47 -0.70
CA LYS A 42 8.64 6.82 -1.87
C LYS A 42 7.81 7.25 -3.08
N GLY A 43 6.62 6.69 -3.27
CA GLY A 43 5.67 7.15 -4.27
C GLY A 43 5.23 8.60 -4.06
N LYS A 44 4.96 8.98 -2.81
CA LYS A 44 4.65 10.39 -2.46
C LYS A 44 5.85 11.31 -2.68
N ASP A 45 7.07 10.84 -2.37
CA ASP A 45 8.29 11.61 -2.64
C ASP A 45 8.45 11.86 -4.13
N LEU A 46 8.16 10.87 -4.99
CA LEU A 46 8.16 11.06 -6.45
C LEU A 46 7.17 12.13 -6.91
N GLU A 47 5.96 12.14 -6.35
CA GLU A 47 4.96 13.17 -6.66
C GLU A 47 5.47 14.57 -6.27
N LEU A 48 6.07 14.70 -5.10
CA LEU A 48 6.67 15.98 -4.66
C LEU A 48 7.84 16.42 -5.53
N ILE A 49 8.74 15.50 -5.91
CA ILE A 49 9.85 15.79 -6.82
C ILE A 49 9.31 16.25 -8.17
N GLN A 50 8.25 15.62 -8.69
CA GLN A 50 7.65 16.04 -9.96
C GLN A 50 7.07 17.46 -9.87
N ILE A 51 6.39 17.79 -8.79
CA ILE A 51 5.88 19.15 -8.55
C ILE A 51 7.04 20.17 -8.52
N GLU A 52 8.16 19.84 -7.85
CA GLU A 52 9.33 20.70 -7.81
C GLU A 52 9.94 20.88 -9.21
N ILE A 53 10.03 19.83 -10.02
CA ILE A 53 10.50 19.88 -11.40
C ILE A 53 9.61 20.83 -12.21
N ASP A 54 8.29 20.66 -12.19
CA ASP A 54 7.35 21.48 -12.93
C ASP A 54 7.45 22.96 -12.55
N GLN A 55 7.65 23.25 -11.27
CA GLN A 55 7.88 24.63 -10.79
C GLN A 55 9.20 25.21 -11.27
N GLN A 56 10.29 24.44 -11.26
CA GLN A 56 11.59 24.89 -11.72
C GLN A 56 11.62 25.08 -13.23
N GLU A 57 10.99 24.20 -14.00
CA GLU A 57 10.81 24.36 -15.46
C GLU A 57 10.06 25.65 -15.82
N LEU A 58 8.99 25.96 -15.07
CA LEU A 58 8.26 27.20 -15.26
C LEU A 58 9.14 28.42 -14.99
N LYS A 59 9.92 28.41 -13.90
CA LYS A 59 10.89 29.49 -13.58
C LYS A 59 11.96 29.62 -14.67
N GLU A 60 12.51 28.51 -15.12
CA GLU A 60 13.50 28.49 -16.21
C GLU A 60 12.93 29.10 -17.48
N LYS A 61 11.72 28.71 -17.89
CA LYS A 61 11.04 29.27 -19.06
C LYS A 61 10.82 30.78 -18.95
N MET A 62 10.43 31.24 -17.77
CA MET A 62 10.25 32.68 -17.52
C MET A 62 11.60 33.43 -17.57
N SER A 63 12.67 32.89 -16.99
CA SER A 63 13.99 33.45 -17.00
C SER A 63 14.61 33.48 -18.42
N LYS A 64 14.44 32.40 -19.19
CA LYS A 64 14.84 32.35 -20.61
C LYS A 64 14.16 33.43 -21.46
N LYS A 65 12.87 33.71 -21.22
CA LYS A 65 12.18 34.82 -21.89
C LYS A 65 12.78 36.18 -21.55
N LYS A 66 13.22 36.41 -20.30
CA LYS A 66 13.91 37.64 -19.92
C LYS A 66 15.28 37.72 -20.57
N VAL A 67 16.01 36.61 -20.66
CA VAL A 67 17.33 36.56 -21.31
C VAL A 67 17.23 36.88 -22.81
N SER A 68 16.17 36.42 -23.50
CA SER A 68 15.98 36.69 -24.93
C SER A 68 15.84 38.17 -25.25
N LEU A 69 15.44 39.00 -24.28
CA LEU A 69 15.42 40.47 -24.46
C LEU A 69 16.81 41.04 -24.67
N LEU A 70 17.89 40.37 -24.23
CA LEU A 70 19.28 40.85 -24.48
C LEU A 70 19.65 40.77 -25.95
N ASP A 71 19.04 39.89 -26.73
CA ASP A 71 19.29 39.73 -28.16
C ASP A 71 18.57 40.82 -28.98
N GLU A 72 17.53 41.44 -28.40
CA GLU A 72 16.72 42.46 -29.06
C GLU A 72 17.22 43.91 -28.83
N VAL A 73 18.11 44.10 -27.83
CA VAL A 73 18.60 45.44 -27.49
C VAL A 73 19.95 45.75 -28.16
N PRO A 74 20.10 46.92 -28.77
CA PRO A 74 21.35 47.30 -29.46
C PRO A 74 22.54 47.54 -28.50
N CYS A 75 22.27 47.69 -27.20
CA CYS A 75 23.30 47.95 -26.19
C CYS A 75 24.15 46.71 -25.85
N GLY A 76 23.73 45.51 -26.19
CA GLY A 76 24.49 44.28 -25.97
C GLY A 76 25.02 44.08 -24.54
N SER A 77 26.04 43.25 -24.41
CA SER A 77 26.68 42.93 -23.14
C SER A 77 27.55 44.04 -22.53
N GLU A 78 27.83 45.08 -23.27
CA GLU A 78 28.72 46.16 -22.84
C GLU A 78 28.10 47.06 -21.75
N PHE A 79 26.77 47.09 -21.64
CA PHE A 79 26.04 47.95 -20.71
C PHE A 79 25.26 47.15 -19.66
N SER A 80 25.90 46.22 -18.99
CA SER A 80 25.29 45.35 -17.97
C SER A 80 24.61 46.08 -16.80
N HIS A 81 24.94 47.35 -16.57
CA HIS A 81 24.34 48.19 -15.54
C HIS A 81 23.15 49.03 -16.03
N CYS A 82 22.78 48.90 -17.30
CA CYS A 82 21.61 49.59 -17.82
C CYS A 82 20.35 49.15 -17.11
N LYS A 83 19.56 50.10 -16.60
CA LYS A 83 18.32 49.86 -15.86
C LYS A 83 17.33 48.96 -16.62
N PHE A 84 17.31 49.07 -17.96
CA PHE A 84 16.38 48.32 -18.81
C PHE A 84 16.76 46.85 -19.04
N ILE A 85 18.04 46.51 -18.90
CA ILE A 85 18.54 45.15 -19.17
C ILE A 85 19.11 44.46 -17.94
N LYS A 86 19.16 45.14 -16.78
CA LYS A 86 19.67 44.60 -15.53
C LYS A 86 18.98 43.32 -15.13
N ASP A 87 17.65 43.27 -15.25
CA ASP A 87 16.85 42.10 -14.89
C ASP A 87 17.11 40.92 -15.83
N ALA A 88 17.41 41.20 -17.13
CA ALA A 88 17.75 40.15 -18.09
C ALA A 88 19.15 39.57 -17.82
N TYR A 89 20.11 40.35 -17.35
CA TYR A 89 21.41 39.86 -16.89
C TYR A 89 21.33 39.02 -15.63
N SER A 90 20.51 39.44 -14.67
CA SER A 90 20.22 38.61 -13.48
C SER A 90 19.59 37.29 -13.87
N ALA A 91 18.59 37.32 -14.77
CA ALA A 91 17.94 36.13 -15.28
C ALA A 91 18.89 35.16 -15.98
N LYS A 92 19.96 35.62 -16.64
CA LYS A 92 20.98 34.77 -17.27
C LYS A 92 21.70 33.90 -16.24
N LYS A 93 22.08 34.47 -15.10
CA LYS A 93 22.67 33.70 -13.97
C LYS A 93 21.68 32.75 -13.36
N ASP A 94 20.42 33.17 -13.23
CA ASP A 94 19.35 32.33 -12.68
C ASP A 94 19.08 31.10 -13.57
N VAL A 95 19.14 31.24 -14.90
CA VAL A 95 18.97 30.12 -15.84
C VAL A 95 20.03 29.04 -15.61
N GLU A 96 21.30 29.39 -15.44
CA GLU A 96 22.36 28.40 -15.19
C GLU A 96 22.13 27.65 -13.88
N ALA A 97 21.75 28.36 -12.83
CA ALA A 97 21.41 27.73 -11.53
C ALA A 97 20.15 26.84 -11.60
N LEU A 98 19.14 27.27 -12.36
CA LEU A 98 17.89 26.49 -12.55
C LEU A 98 18.15 25.22 -13.36
N VAL A 99 18.99 25.23 -14.37
CA VAL A 99 19.38 24.04 -15.13
C VAL A 99 20.04 23.00 -14.22
N LEU A 100 21.01 23.43 -13.40
CA LEU A 100 21.69 22.54 -12.45
C LEU A 100 20.72 21.99 -11.42
N ALA A 101 19.77 22.79 -10.93
CA ALA A 101 18.75 22.35 -10.00
C ALA A 101 17.81 21.30 -10.63
N LEU A 102 17.43 21.51 -11.90
CA LEU A 102 16.61 20.54 -12.65
C LEU A 102 17.33 19.21 -12.86
N GLU A 103 18.60 19.24 -13.25
CA GLU A 103 19.42 18.02 -13.39
C GLU A 103 19.51 17.22 -12.07
N ALA A 104 19.69 17.93 -10.95
CA ALA A 104 19.72 17.32 -9.63
C ALA A 104 18.37 16.69 -9.25
N LEU A 105 17.25 17.35 -9.56
CA LEU A 105 15.90 16.83 -9.30
C LEU A 105 15.60 15.61 -10.18
N GLU A 106 15.94 15.63 -11.46
CA GLU A 106 15.78 14.48 -12.35
C GLU A 106 16.62 13.27 -11.86
N THR A 107 17.86 13.52 -11.44
CA THR A 107 18.73 12.48 -10.86
C THR A 107 18.07 11.86 -9.61
N ARG A 108 17.56 12.70 -8.71
CA ARG A 108 16.85 12.24 -7.51
C ARG A 108 15.59 11.45 -7.85
N LYS A 109 14.84 11.88 -8.85
CA LYS A 109 13.63 11.18 -9.34
C LYS A 109 13.97 9.78 -9.85
N GLU A 110 14.98 9.65 -10.70
CA GLU A 110 15.40 8.34 -11.23
C GLU A 110 15.97 7.43 -10.12
N GLN A 111 16.71 7.98 -9.16
CA GLN A 111 17.16 7.22 -8.00
C GLN A 111 15.98 6.69 -7.18
N THR A 112 14.99 7.53 -6.87
CA THR A 112 13.80 7.12 -6.10
C THR A 112 12.98 6.06 -6.84
N LYS A 113 12.85 6.16 -8.16
CA LYS A 113 12.22 5.10 -8.98
C LYS A 113 12.99 3.77 -8.91
N GLY A 114 14.32 3.83 -8.98
CA GLY A 114 15.17 2.65 -8.82
C GLY A 114 14.94 1.97 -7.46
N GLU A 115 14.92 2.74 -6.38
CA GLU A 115 14.68 2.24 -5.03
C GLU A 115 13.29 1.58 -4.88
N ILE A 116 12.25 2.13 -5.52
CA ILE A 116 10.93 1.49 -5.57
C ILE A 116 10.99 0.17 -6.34
N THR A 117 11.68 0.15 -7.47
CA THR A 117 11.82 -1.07 -8.29
C THR A 117 12.55 -2.17 -7.54
N GLU A 118 13.59 -1.85 -6.78
CA GLU A 118 14.34 -2.79 -5.94
C GLU A 118 13.48 -3.40 -4.82
N LEU A 119 12.49 -2.68 -4.33
CA LEU A 119 11.53 -3.18 -3.34
C LEU A 119 10.52 -4.20 -3.91
N ASP A 120 10.44 -4.32 -5.23
CA ASP A 120 9.56 -5.24 -5.96
C ASP A 120 8.08 -5.12 -5.51
N PRO A 121 7.40 -4.01 -5.88
CA PRO A 121 6.02 -3.74 -5.43
C PRO A 121 5.04 -4.86 -5.75
N GLU A 122 5.15 -5.47 -6.92
CA GLU A 122 4.27 -6.56 -7.36
C GLU A 122 4.39 -7.77 -6.44
N LYS A 123 5.62 -8.16 -6.11
CA LYS A 123 5.89 -9.27 -5.21
C LYS A 123 5.43 -8.98 -3.78
N VAL A 124 5.58 -7.73 -3.33
CA VAL A 124 5.09 -7.30 -2.01
C VAL A 124 3.57 -7.41 -1.95
N ASP A 125 2.86 -6.92 -2.96
CA ASP A 125 1.41 -6.98 -3.02
C ASP A 125 0.89 -8.42 -3.13
N GLU A 126 1.53 -9.26 -3.96
CA GLU A 126 1.20 -10.68 -4.08
C GLU A 126 1.38 -11.43 -2.75
N TYR A 127 2.46 -11.17 -2.03
CA TYR A 127 2.71 -11.81 -0.74
C TYR A 127 1.65 -11.44 0.30
N ILE A 128 1.31 -10.17 0.40
CA ILE A 128 0.27 -9.68 1.32
C ILE A 128 -1.10 -10.24 0.93
N GLU A 129 -1.42 -10.29 -0.35
CA GLU A 129 -2.67 -10.88 -0.83
C GLU A 129 -2.78 -12.36 -0.48
N ASN A 130 -1.72 -13.13 -0.68
CA ASN A 130 -1.66 -14.55 -0.30
C ASN A 130 -1.88 -14.73 1.20
N PHE A 131 -1.25 -13.91 2.04
CA PHE A 131 -1.49 -13.91 3.48
C PHE A 131 -2.96 -13.64 3.81
N ASN A 132 -3.55 -12.61 3.22
CA ASN A 132 -4.95 -12.23 3.46
C ASN A 132 -5.93 -13.34 3.05
N GLN A 133 -5.68 -14.03 1.94
CA GLN A 133 -6.49 -15.17 1.51
C GLN A 133 -6.45 -16.34 2.51
N VAL A 134 -5.27 -16.64 3.06
CA VAL A 134 -5.11 -17.66 4.09
C VAL A 134 -5.79 -17.24 5.39
N LEU A 135 -5.68 -15.97 5.77
CA LEU A 135 -6.34 -15.40 6.95
C LEU A 135 -7.88 -15.47 6.82
N GLU A 136 -8.41 -15.20 5.64
CA GLU A 136 -9.84 -15.33 5.35
C GLU A 136 -10.32 -16.78 5.49
N LYS A 137 -9.54 -17.75 4.97
CA LYS A 137 -9.81 -19.18 5.17
C LYS A 137 -9.82 -19.56 6.65
N GLN A 138 -8.88 -19.03 7.44
CA GLN A 138 -8.86 -19.24 8.89
C GLN A 138 -10.13 -18.73 9.55
N ASN A 139 -10.54 -17.50 9.23
CA ASN A 139 -11.73 -16.88 9.81
C ASN A 139 -13.01 -17.63 9.42
N LYS A 140 -13.11 -18.07 8.17
CA LYS A 140 -14.22 -18.88 7.69
C LYS A 140 -14.28 -20.22 8.43
N THR A 141 -13.16 -20.90 8.60
CA THR A 141 -13.09 -22.18 9.33
C THR A 141 -13.49 -22.00 10.79
N LYS A 142 -13.05 -20.93 11.47
CA LYS A 142 -13.49 -20.59 12.83
C LYS A 142 -15.01 -20.38 12.90
N SER A 143 -15.58 -19.63 11.96
CA SER A 143 -17.02 -19.39 11.87
C SER A 143 -17.81 -20.70 11.67
N ASP A 144 -17.31 -21.59 10.82
CA ASP A 144 -17.94 -22.88 10.56
C ASP A 144 -17.94 -23.76 11.83
N ILE A 145 -16.84 -23.78 12.58
CA ILE A 145 -16.76 -24.52 13.87
C ILE A 145 -17.79 -23.96 14.84
N THR A 146 -17.91 -22.66 15.00
CA THR A 146 -18.88 -22.02 15.88
C THR A 146 -20.34 -22.38 15.49
N LYS A 147 -20.64 -22.41 14.18
CA LYS A 147 -21.96 -22.82 13.67
C LYS A 147 -22.26 -24.27 14.00
N LEU A 148 -21.29 -25.17 13.88
CA LEU A 148 -21.44 -26.58 14.24
C LEU A 148 -21.64 -26.78 15.75
N GLU A 149 -20.91 -26.00 16.57
CA GLU A 149 -21.11 -26.00 18.04
C GLU A 149 -22.52 -25.57 18.43
N LEU A 150 -23.01 -24.47 17.83
CA LEU A 150 -24.39 -24.02 18.06
C LEU A 150 -25.42 -25.09 17.68
N LYS A 151 -25.23 -25.73 16.52
CA LYS A 151 -26.11 -26.80 16.04
C LYS A 151 -26.13 -27.99 16.98
N LYS A 152 -24.96 -28.38 17.51
CA LYS A 152 -24.84 -29.43 18.50
C LYS A 152 -25.61 -29.10 19.78
N VAL A 153 -25.41 -27.90 20.32
CA VAL A 153 -26.13 -27.43 21.53
C VAL A 153 -27.66 -27.45 21.33
N GLN A 154 -28.13 -26.99 20.16
CA GLN A 154 -29.56 -27.03 19.83
C GLN A 154 -30.11 -28.47 19.75
N ASN A 155 -29.37 -29.41 19.19
CA ASN A 155 -29.76 -30.81 19.11
C ASN A 155 -29.77 -31.46 20.50
N ASP A 156 -28.75 -31.19 21.33
CA ASP A 156 -28.68 -31.69 22.70
C ASP A 156 -29.89 -31.19 23.54
N GLY A 157 -30.27 -29.92 23.38
CA GLY A 157 -31.49 -29.39 24.00
C GLY A 157 -32.78 -30.10 23.57
N LYS A 158 -32.92 -30.39 22.27
CA LYS A 158 -34.07 -31.16 21.76
C LYS A 158 -34.09 -32.59 22.28
N ILE A 159 -32.94 -33.26 22.34
CA ILE A 159 -32.81 -34.61 22.89
C ILE A 159 -33.28 -34.63 24.34
N LYS A 160 -32.78 -33.70 25.16
CA LYS A 160 -33.17 -33.60 26.58
C LYS A 160 -34.68 -33.41 26.75
N THR A 161 -35.29 -32.52 25.96
CA THR A 161 -36.75 -32.29 26.01
C THR A 161 -37.54 -33.52 25.61
N LEU A 162 -37.07 -34.31 24.66
CA LEU A 162 -37.70 -35.56 24.24
C LEU A 162 -37.55 -36.65 25.31
N GLU A 163 -36.40 -36.78 25.95
CA GLU A 163 -36.16 -37.71 27.06
C GLU A 163 -37.10 -37.42 28.23
N GLU A 164 -37.23 -36.15 28.63
CA GLU A 164 -38.14 -35.70 29.67
C GLU A 164 -39.62 -36.09 29.36
N LYS A 165 -40.05 -35.94 28.10
CA LYS A 165 -41.39 -36.33 27.66
C LYS A 165 -41.60 -37.86 27.70
N ILE A 166 -40.59 -38.62 27.30
CA ILE A 166 -40.65 -40.10 27.35
C ILE A 166 -40.77 -40.56 28.81
N ASP A 167 -40.03 -39.97 29.72
CA ASP A 167 -40.09 -40.35 31.14
C ASP A 167 -41.41 -39.96 31.76
N GLN A 168 -42.03 -38.85 31.38
CA GLN A 168 -43.41 -38.51 31.79
C GLN A 168 -44.41 -39.53 31.31
N ILE A 169 -44.34 -39.95 30.02
CA ILE A 169 -45.29 -40.96 29.47
C ILE A 169 -45.12 -42.34 30.13
N LYS A 170 -43.91 -42.67 30.59
CA LYS A 170 -43.69 -43.97 31.29
C LYS A 170 -44.12 -43.96 32.75
N ALA A 171 -44.28 -42.79 33.34
CA ALA A 171 -44.71 -42.63 34.74
C ALA A 171 -46.22 -42.58 34.93
N ASP A 172 -46.95 -42.30 33.84
CA ASP A 172 -48.43 -42.42 33.77
C ASP A 172 -48.86 -43.85 33.42
#